data_13efa468b7a79e9271961049f914e4b6
#
_entry.id   13efa468b7a79e9271961049f914e4b6
#
_cell.length_a   1.000
_cell.length_b   1.000
_cell.length_c   1.000
_cell.angle_alpha   90.00
_cell.angle_beta   90.00
_cell.angle_gamma   90.00
#
_symmetry.space_group_name_H-M   'P 1'
#
loop_
_entity.id
_entity.type
_entity.pdbx_description
1 polymer ?
#
loop_
_entity_poly.entity_id
_entity_poly.type
_entity_poly.pdbx_seq_one_letter_code
_entity_poly.pdbx_strand_id
1 'polypeptide(L)'
;MLTVLLGKRTMIPPVPSRHRNAVATRQAILASARKHFARENYENVGLREIAGYAGVDPALVSRYFGSKEALFRETLRDDDEDIMDGATRETLAEHFAQLFLDKGEMPAGERDIHIERILILLHSVGSPKAGQIIQDAVQADILDPVSKELDGQDTEMRAAMALAVLMGMGIMHNMLSIDTYECSAEEDARFAKRLTRIFAAALEPMDD
;
A
#
# COMPACT_ATOMS: atom_id res chain seq x y z
N MET A 1 -54.20 -0.65 -44.08
CA MET A 1 -53.35 0.22 -43.27
C MET A 1 -53.38 -0.28 -41.81
N LEU A 2 -52.41 -1.01 -41.42
CA LEU A 2 -52.34 -1.57 -40.07
C LEU A 2 -51.09 -0.96 -39.38
N THR A 3 -51.31 0.01 -38.49
CA THR A 3 -50.26 0.72 -37.75
C THR A 3 -49.80 -0.14 -36.57
N VAL A 4 -48.55 -0.64 -36.65
CA VAL A 4 -47.91 -1.39 -35.56
C VAL A 4 -47.40 -0.39 -34.54
N LEU A 5 -47.99 -0.37 -33.35
CA LEU A 5 -47.49 0.34 -32.16
C LEU A 5 -46.34 -0.46 -31.57
N LEU A 6 -45.07 -0.03 -31.83
CA LEU A 6 -43.90 -0.51 -31.11
C LEU A 6 -43.89 0.09 -29.69
N GLY A 7 -44.22 -0.71 -28.69
CA GLY A 7 -44.07 -0.38 -27.28
C GLY A 7 -42.59 -0.19 -26.93
N LYS A 8 -42.19 1.03 -26.54
CA LYS A 8 -40.88 1.32 -25.94
C LYS A 8 -40.78 0.57 -24.62
N ARG A 9 -40.02 -0.52 -24.62
CA ARG A 9 -39.63 -1.24 -23.42
C ARG A 9 -38.62 -0.37 -22.67
N THR A 10 -39.07 0.34 -21.65
CA THR A 10 -38.21 1.08 -20.73
C THR A 10 -37.33 0.06 -20.01
N MET A 11 -36.03 0.01 -20.35
CA MET A 11 -35.07 -0.78 -19.63
C MET A 11 -34.89 -0.14 -18.24
N ILE A 12 -35.47 -0.76 -17.23
CA ILE A 12 -35.16 -0.46 -15.81
C ILE A 12 -33.74 -0.92 -15.59
N PRO A 13 -32.80 -0.02 -15.18
CA PRO A 13 -31.45 -0.43 -14.88
C PRO A 13 -31.48 -1.47 -13.74
N PRO A 14 -30.63 -2.52 -13.79
CA PRO A 14 -30.61 -3.55 -12.75
C PRO A 14 -30.25 -2.91 -11.40
N VAL A 15 -31.11 -3.11 -10.40
CA VAL A 15 -30.86 -2.71 -9.02
C VAL A 15 -29.58 -3.42 -8.57
N PRO A 16 -28.54 -2.70 -8.13
CA PRO A 16 -27.32 -3.33 -7.68
C PRO A 16 -27.61 -4.26 -6.51
N SER A 17 -27.08 -5.49 -6.56
CA SER A 17 -27.32 -6.48 -5.51
C SER A 17 -26.79 -5.95 -4.17
N ARG A 18 -27.47 -6.29 -3.05
CA ARG A 18 -27.05 -5.89 -1.68
C ARG A 18 -25.58 -6.18 -1.40
N HIS A 19 -25.04 -7.24 -1.99
CA HIS A 19 -23.62 -7.63 -1.84
C HIS A 19 -22.68 -6.62 -2.52
N ARG A 20 -22.98 -6.18 -3.76
CA ARG A 20 -22.19 -5.15 -4.48
C ARG A 20 -22.16 -3.83 -3.73
N ASN A 21 -23.27 -3.43 -3.13
CA ASN A 21 -23.35 -2.23 -2.32
C ASN A 21 -22.50 -2.35 -1.04
N ALA A 22 -22.44 -3.53 -0.41
CA ALA A 22 -21.64 -3.76 0.79
C ALA A 22 -20.13 -3.65 0.50
N VAL A 23 -19.65 -4.26 -0.57
CA VAL A 23 -18.24 -4.16 -1.01
C VAL A 23 -17.88 -2.72 -1.35
N ALA A 24 -18.69 -2.03 -2.16
CA ALA A 24 -18.45 -0.64 -2.52
C ALA A 24 -18.43 0.29 -1.29
N THR A 25 -19.34 0.06 -0.33
CA THR A 25 -19.35 0.82 0.92
C THR A 25 -18.08 0.60 1.75
N ARG A 26 -17.62 -0.65 1.89
CA ARG A 26 -16.41 -0.99 2.62
C ARG A 26 -15.18 -0.33 1.97
N GLN A 27 -15.06 -0.39 0.65
CA GLN A 27 -13.99 0.25 -0.10
C GLN A 27 -14.01 1.78 0.03
N ALA A 28 -15.20 2.41 -0.01
CA ALA A 28 -15.33 3.86 0.20
C ALA A 28 -14.86 4.28 1.60
N ILE A 29 -15.19 3.50 2.63
CA ILE A 29 -14.71 3.75 4.01
C ILE A 29 -13.19 3.61 4.07
N LEU A 30 -12.62 2.55 3.50
CA LEU A 30 -11.16 2.29 3.51
C LEU A 30 -10.40 3.41 2.78
N ALA A 31 -10.86 3.81 1.59
CA ALA A 31 -10.27 4.91 0.82
C ALA A 31 -10.36 6.25 1.59
N SER A 32 -11.49 6.52 2.27
CA SER A 32 -11.62 7.68 3.14
C SER A 32 -10.64 7.63 4.31
N ALA A 33 -10.49 6.47 4.95
CA ALA A 33 -9.58 6.28 6.07
C ALA A 33 -8.12 6.51 5.67
N ARG A 34 -7.67 5.95 4.52
CA ARG A 34 -6.33 6.17 3.97
C ARG A 34 -6.04 7.67 3.82
N LYS A 35 -6.93 8.42 3.20
CA LYS A 35 -6.76 9.87 3.01
C LYS A 35 -6.66 10.65 4.33
N HIS A 36 -7.42 10.28 5.35
CA HIS A 36 -7.38 10.95 6.65
C HIS A 36 -6.10 10.62 7.41
N PHE A 37 -5.73 9.34 7.50
CA PHE A 37 -4.50 8.91 8.19
C PHE A 37 -3.22 9.34 7.44
N ALA A 38 -3.28 9.54 6.11
CA ALA A 38 -2.16 10.09 5.36
C ALA A 38 -1.94 11.60 5.60
N ARG A 39 -2.93 12.31 6.14
CA ARG A 39 -2.85 13.77 6.38
C ARG A 39 -2.63 14.12 7.83
N GLU A 40 -3.09 13.27 8.74
CA GLU A 40 -3.09 13.54 10.17
C GLU A 40 -2.59 12.35 10.97
N ASN A 41 -2.04 12.65 12.15
CA ASN A 41 -1.65 11.62 13.11
C ASN A 41 -2.86 10.76 13.49
N TYR A 42 -2.62 9.47 13.72
CA TYR A 42 -3.63 8.51 14.14
C TYR A 42 -4.56 9.03 15.24
N GLU A 43 -4.03 9.69 16.28
CA GLU A 43 -4.84 10.13 17.42
C GLU A 43 -5.89 11.18 17.02
N ASN A 44 -5.59 12.04 16.04
CA ASN A 44 -6.43 13.15 15.62
C ASN A 44 -7.59 12.74 14.69
N VAL A 45 -7.45 11.63 13.98
CA VAL A 45 -8.47 11.17 13.02
C VAL A 45 -9.68 10.57 13.74
N GLY A 46 -10.88 11.09 13.45
CA GLY A 46 -12.15 10.61 14.00
C GLY A 46 -12.92 9.66 13.05
N LEU A 47 -13.54 8.59 13.58
CA LEU A 47 -14.37 7.69 12.75
C LEU A 47 -15.58 8.40 12.13
N ARG A 48 -16.09 9.48 12.76
CA ARG A 48 -17.18 10.29 12.21
C ARG A 48 -16.75 11.10 10.99
N GLU A 49 -15.53 11.59 10.97
CA GLU A 49 -14.94 12.31 9.83
C GLU A 49 -14.74 11.38 8.65
N ILE A 50 -14.16 10.18 8.91
CA ILE A 50 -14.02 9.13 7.91
C ILE A 50 -15.37 8.76 7.29
N ALA A 51 -16.40 8.54 8.13
CA ALA A 51 -17.75 8.22 7.69
C ALA A 51 -18.37 9.34 6.84
N GLY A 52 -18.23 10.59 7.29
CA GLY A 52 -18.73 11.76 6.60
C GLY A 52 -18.12 11.91 5.20
N TYR A 53 -16.80 11.73 5.08
CA TYR A 53 -16.11 11.80 3.79
C TYR A 53 -16.48 10.62 2.86
N ALA A 54 -16.71 9.43 3.42
CA ALA A 54 -17.18 8.27 2.67
C ALA A 54 -18.67 8.34 2.31
N GLY A 55 -19.41 9.33 2.80
CA GLY A 55 -20.87 9.50 2.56
C GLY A 55 -21.71 8.40 3.23
N VAL A 56 -21.28 7.88 4.38
CA VAL A 56 -21.94 6.78 5.09
C VAL A 56 -22.29 7.14 6.54
N ASP A 57 -23.21 6.37 7.13
CA ASP A 57 -23.49 6.47 8.56
C ASP A 57 -22.27 5.98 9.38
N PRO A 58 -21.85 6.70 10.45
CA PRO A 58 -20.74 6.28 11.31
C PRO A 58 -20.86 4.88 11.90
N ALA A 59 -22.08 4.39 12.14
CA ALA A 59 -22.31 3.03 12.61
C ALA A 59 -21.84 1.95 11.60
N LEU A 60 -21.82 2.29 10.30
CA LEU A 60 -21.32 1.37 9.27
C LEU A 60 -19.82 1.18 9.36
N VAL A 61 -19.05 2.21 9.75
CA VAL A 61 -17.61 2.09 9.96
C VAL A 61 -17.32 1.02 11.02
N SER A 62 -17.97 1.11 12.18
CA SER A 62 -17.83 0.12 13.24
C SER A 62 -18.36 -1.26 12.83
N ARG A 63 -19.41 -1.31 12.01
CA ARG A 63 -19.97 -2.58 11.52
C ARG A 63 -19.03 -3.31 10.56
N TYR A 64 -18.33 -2.59 9.68
CA TYR A 64 -17.43 -3.18 8.67
C TYR A 64 -16.04 -3.50 9.20
N PHE A 65 -15.53 -2.67 10.11
CA PHE A 65 -14.13 -2.75 10.56
C PHE A 65 -14.00 -3.03 12.06
N GLY A 66 -15.08 -2.95 12.82
CA GLY A 66 -15.06 -3.19 14.27
C GLY A 66 -14.53 -2.01 15.06
N SER A 67 -13.25 -1.66 14.92
CA SER A 67 -12.59 -0.59 15.67
C SER A 67 -11.76 0.33 14.77
N LYS A 68 -11.33 1.48 15.33
CA LYS A 68 -10.40 2.40 14.66
C LYS A 68 -9.05 1.73 14.40
N GLU A 69 -8.58 0.93 15.35
CA GLU A 69 -7.34 0.16 15.25
C GLU A 69 -7.40 -0.87 14.12
N ALA A 70 -8.52 -1.57 13.98
CA ALA A 70 -8.71 -2.55 12.91
C ALA A 70 -8.79 -1.85 11.53
N LEU A 71 -9.53 -0.74 11.43
CA LEU A 71 -9.57 0.07 10.22
C LEU A 71 -8.19 0.61 9.86
N PHE A 72 -7.44 1.12 10.84
CA PHE A 72 -6.07 1.63 10.62
C PHE A 72 -5.15 0.53 10.11
N ARG A 73 -5.18 -0.66 10.71
CA ARG A 73 -4.39 -1.81 10.24
C ARG A 73 -4.69 -2.16 8.79
N GLU A 74 -5.96 -2.09 8.37
CA GLU A 74 -6.32 -2.34 6.98
C GLU A 74 -5.85 -1.23 6.02
N THR A 75 -5.66 0.01 6.48
CA THR A 75 -5.06 1.05 5.62
C THR A 75 -3.60 0.81 5.31
N LEU A 76 -2.91 0.01 6.13
CA LEU A 76 -1.50 -0.35 5.94
C LEU A 76 -1.32 -1.54 4.99
N ARG A 77 -2.37 -2.37 4.80
CA ARG A 77 -2.32 -3.56 3.95
C ARG A 77 -2.57 -3.23 2.49
N ASP A 78 -1.92 -3.98 1.62
CA ASP A 78 -2.33 -4.16 0.24
C ASP A 78 -3.13 -5.46 0.13
N ASP A 79 -4.40 -5.35 -0.25
CA ASP A 79 -5.23 -6.56 -0.45
C ASP A 79 -4.82 -7.27 -1.75
N ASP A 80 -4.07 -6.61 -2.65
CA ASP A 80 -3.77 -7.08 -4.00
C ASP A 80 -2.27 -7.37 -4.24
N GLU A 81 -1.35 -6.97 -3.34
CA GLU A 81 0.09 -7.17 -3.52
C GLU A 81 0.75 -7.79 -2.28
N ASP A 82 1.15 -9.05 -2.39
CA ASP A 82 2.16 -9.63 -1.51
C ASP A 82 3.53 -9.05 -1.92
N ILE A 83 4.26 -8.43 -0.99
CA ILE A 83 5.61 -7.90 -1.25
C ILE A 83 6.56 -8.95 -1.82
N MET A 84 6.22 -10.23 -1.65
CA MET A 84 6.97 -11.38 -2.13
C MET A 84 6.41 -12.00 -3.40
N ASP A 85 5.33 -11.43 -3.99
CA ASP A 85 4.73 -12.03 -5.19
C ASP A 85 5.73 -12.12 -6.35
N GLY A 86 5.94 -13.34 -6.82
CA GLY A 86 6.94 -13.65 -7.87
C GLY A 86 8.41 -13.57 -7.44
N ALA A 87 8.71 -13.24 -6.17
CA ALA A 87 10.07 -13.20 -5.65
C ALA A 87 10.54 -14.60 -5.21
N THR A 88 11.79 -14.91 -5.51
CA THR A 88 12.53 -16.03 -4.94
C THR A 88 13.80 -15.50 -4.29
N ARG A 89 14.47 -16.31 -3.49
CA ARG A 89 15.74 -15.94 -2.87
C ARG A 89 16.74 -15.38 -3.87
N GLU A 90 16.86 -16.02 -5.03
CA GLU A 90 17.84 -15.66 -6.08
C GLU A 90 17.48 -14.33 -6.76
N THR A 91 16.19 -13.99 -6.81
CA THR A 91 15.69 -12.79 -7.49
C THR A 91 15.31 -11.67 -6.53
N LEU A 92 15.46 -11.86 -5.22
CA LEU A 92 14.95 -10.95 -4.22
C LEU A 92 15.54 -9.52 -4.33
N ALA A 93 16.83 -9.40 -4.63
CA ALA A 93 17.47 -8.10 -4.80
C ALA A 93 16.95 -7.36 -6.04
N GLU A 94 16.76 -8.07 -7.16
CA GLU A 94 16.15 -7.52 -8.37
C GLU A 94 14.68 -7.17 -8.12
N HIS A 95 13.95 -8.02 -7.41
CA HIS A 95 12.56 -7.79 -7.06
C HIS A 95 12.38 -6.50 -6.24
N PHE A 96 13.17 -6.29 -5.18
CA PHE A 96 13.12 -5.04 -4.41
C PHE A 96 13.49 -3.81 -5.24
N ALA A 97 14.48 -3.94 -6.13
CA ALA A 97 14.82 -2.86 -7.05
C ALA A 97 13.65 -2.54 -7.99
N GLN A 98 12.98 -3.58 -8.50
CA GLN A 98 11.83 -3.46 -9.39
C GLN A 98 10.62 -2.83 -8.70
N LEU A 99 10.29 -3.21 -7.46
CA LEU A 99 9.24 -2.56 -6.67
C LEU A 99 9.40 -1.03 -6.57
N PHE A 100 10.63 -0.55 -6.59
CA PHE A 100 10.91 0.88 -6.62
C PHE A 100 10.78 1.47 -8.04
N LEU A 101 11.27 0.76 -9.05
CA LEU A 101 11.34 1.25 -10.45
C LEU A 101 9.97 1.25 -11.13
N ASP A 102 9.14 0.22 -10.90
CA ASP A 102 7.81 0.06 -11.53
C ASP A 102 6.81 1.14 -11.12
N LYS A 103 7.10 1.90 -10.06
CA LYS A 103 6.26 3.02 -9.63
C LYS A 103 6.07 4.10 -10.70
N GLY A 104 6.93 4.13 -11.74
CA GLY A 104 6.80 5.02 -12.89
C GLY A 104 5.65 4.66 -13.84
N GLU A 105 5.29 3.37 -13.94
CA GLU A 105 4.27 2.86 -14.87
C GLU A 105 2.91 2.59 -14.21
N MET A 106 2.83 2.71 -12.87
CA MET A 106 1.57 2.50 -12.15
C MET A 106 0.50 3.53 -12.55
N PRO A 107 -0.76 3.10 -12.68
CA PRO A 107 -1.89 4.01 -12.82
C PRO A 107 -1.89 5.05 -11.68
N ALA A 108 -2.25 6.30 -11.99
CA ALA A 108 -2.17 7.40 -11.03
C ALA A 108 -2.87 7.10 -9.68
N GLY A 109 -4.00 6.36 -9.70
CA GLY A 109 -4.72 5.98 -8.48
C GLY A 109 -4.00 4.96 -7.61
N GLU A 110 -3.20 4.05 -8.18
CA GLU A 110 -2.41 3.06 -7.43
C GLU A 110 -1.16 3.71 -6.82
N ARG A 111 -0.49 4.58 -7.58
CA ARG A 111 0.63 5.40 -7.08
C ARG A 111 0.20 6.20 -5.85
N ASP A 112 -0.99 6.79 -5.88
CA ASP A 112 -1.52 7.57 -4.76
C ASP A 112 -1.66 6.71 -3.49
N ILE A 113 -2.03 5.44 -3.61
CA ILE A 113 -2.17 4.51 -2.47
C ILE A 113 -0.82 4.23 -1.81
N HIS A 114 0.24 3.99 -2.58
CA HIS A 114 1.57 3.76 -2.02
C HIS A 114 2.12 5.00 -1.30
N ILE A 115 1.92 6.18 -1.87
CA ILE A 115 2.29 7.45 -1.23
C ILE A 115 1.49 7.64 0.06
N GLU A 116 0.18 7.40 0.03
CA GLU A 116 -0.68 7.49 1.21
C GLU A 116 -0.17 6.58 2.33
N ARG A 117 0.26 5.35 2.03
CA ARG A 117 0.83 4.42 3.03
C ARG A 117 2.10 4.93 3.68
N ILE A 118 3.05 5.45 2.90
CA ILE A 118 4.26 6.05 3.44
C ILE A 118 3.90 7.23 4.36
N LEU A 119 2.95 8.07 3.95
CA LEU A 119 2.48 9.19 4.75
C LEU A 119 1.80 8.72 6.04
N ILE A 120 0.96 7.68 5.99
CA ILE A 120 0.32 7.08 7.18
C ILE A 120 1.38 6.61 8.18
N LEU A 121 2.41 5.90 7.71
CA LEU A 121 3.51 5.46 8.56
C LEU A 121 4.21 6.64 9.22
N LEU A 122 4.61 7.65 8.43
CA LEU A 122 5.36 8.81 8.94
C LEU A 122 4.56 9.67 9.92
N HIS A 123 3.28 9.90 9.66
CA HIS A 123 2.43 10.68 10.55
C HIS A 123 2.07 9.94 11.84
N SER A 124 2.05 8.62 11.82
CA SER A 124 1.49 7.82 12.90
C SER A 124 2.52 7.02 13.71
N VAL A 125 3.78 6.88 13.24
CA VAL A 125 4.82 6.11 13.94
C VAL A 125 5.11 6.63 15.35
N GLY A 126 4.92 7.92 15.59
CA GLY A 126 5.09 8.54 16.92
C GLY A 126 3.89 8.35 17.87
N SER A 127 2.76 7.83 17.41
CA SER A 127 1.61 7.50 18.26
C SER A 127 1.87 6.18 18.99
N PRO A 128 1.71 6.10 20.32
CA PRO A 128 1.94 4.85 21.05
C PRO A 128 1.03 3.69 20.58
N LYS A 129 -0.22 3.98 20.20
CA LYS A 129 -1.16 2.96 19.70
C LYS A 129 -0.87 2.59 18.25
N ALA A 130 -0.72 3.58 17.38
CA ALA A 130 -0.45 3.33 15.97
C ALA A 130 0.94 2.72 15.76
N GLY A 131 1.94 3.16 16.53
CA GLY A 131 3.29 2.61 16.47
C GLY A 131 3.32 1.09 16.67
N GLN A 132 2.58 0.56 17.64
CA GLN A 132 2.48 -0.88 17.85
C GLN A 132 1.78 -1.57 16.66
N ILE A 133 0.68 -1.00 16.13
CA ILE A 133 -0.02 -1.57 14.98
C ILE A 133 0.88 -1.58 13.75
N ILE A 134 1.64 -0.49 13.54
CA ILE A 134 2.61 -0.39 12.44
C ILE A 134 3.70 -1.44 12.58
N GLN A 135 4.27 -1.57 13.77
CA GLN A 135 5.31 -2.57 14.05
C GLN A 135 4.81 -3.99 13.75
N ASP A 136 3.63 -4.34 14.28
CA ASP A 136 3.02 -5.64 14.06
C ASP A 136 2.74 -5.92 12.57
N ALA A 137 2.27 -4.91 11.83
CA ALA A 137 1.99 -5.02 10.40
C ALA A 137 3.29 -5.19 9.59
N VAL A 138 4.30 -4.35 9.84
CA VAL A 138 5.60 -4.44 9.15
C VAL A 138 6.28 -5.78 9.44
N GLN A 139 6.21 -6.25 10.68
CA GLN A 139 6.78 -7.54 11.04
C GLN A 139 6.08 -8.68 10.28
N ALA A 140 4.76 -8.75 10.35
CA ALA A 140 3.99 -9.88 9.81
C ALA A 140 3.88 -9.87 8.28
N ASP A 141 3.71 -8.68 7.69
CA ASP A 141 3.37 -8.55 6.27
C ASP A 141 4.63 -8.32 5.40
N ILE A 142 5.80 -7.97 6.00
CA ILE A 142 7.04 -7.68 5.26
C ILE A 142 8.23 -8.46 5.80
N LEU A 143 8.63 -8.23 7.07
CA LEU A 143 9.89 -8.75 7.60
C LEU A 143 9.88 -10.28 7.71
N ASP A 144 8.80 -10.86 8.22
CA ASP A 144 8.68 -12.31 8.36
C ASP A 144 8.70 -13.05 7.00
N PRO A 145 7.94 -12.62 5.97
CA PRO A 145 8.04 -13.22 4.64
C PRO A 145 9.45 -13.14 4.04
N VAL A 146 10.06 -11.95 4.04
CA VAL A 146 11.40 -11.75 3.49
C VAL A 146 12.44 -12.57 4.25
N SER A 147 12.41 -12.54 5.58
CA SER A 147 13.35 -13.27 6.44
C SER A 147 13.30 -14.79 6.22
N LYS A 148 12.12 -15.36 5.92
CA LYS A 148 11.94 -16.79 5.63
C LYS A 148 12.58 -17.24 4.32
N GLU A 149 12.70 -16.35 3.35
CA GLU A 149 13.37 -16.63 2.06
C GLU A 149 14.90 -16.55 2.17
N LEU A 150 15.44 -15.93 3.24
CA LEU A 150 16.87 -15.79 3.43
C LEU A 150 17.45 -16.97 4.20
N ASP A 151 18.63 -17.43 3.78
CA ASP A 151 19.43 -18.41 4.53
C ASP A 151 20.53 -17.72 5.34
N GLY A 152 21.10 -18.50 6.28
CA GLY A 152 22.22 -18.07 7.10
C GLY A 152 21.78 -17.32 8.35
N GLN A 153 22.68 -16.47 8.86
CA GLN A 153 22.46 -15.71 10.09
C GLN A 153 21.80 -14.36 9.81
N ASP A 154 21.27 -13.75 10.85
CA ASP A 154 20.77 -12.36 10.86
C ASP A 154 19.70 -12.04 9.80
N THR A 155 18.87 -13.02 9.41
CA THR A 155 17.88 -12.87 8.34
C THR A 155 16.89 -11.74 8.60
N GLU A 156 16.44 -11.54 9.85
CA GLU A 156 15.55 -10.43 10.22
C GLU A 156 16.24 -9.08 10.08
N MET A 157 17.50 -8.95 10.50
CA MET A 157 18.26 -7.72 10.38
C MET A 157 18.49 -7.37 8.90
N ARG A 158 18.81 -8.35 8.08
CA ARG A 158 19.04 -8.21 6.64
C ARG A 158 17.74 -7.79 5.92
N ALA A 159 16.62 -8.41 6.26
CA ALA A 159 15.29 -7.99 5.78
C ALA A 159 14.96 -6.54 6.19
N ALA A 160 15.23 -6.18 7.46
CA ALA A 160 15.01 -4.81 7.94
C ALA A 160 15.90 -3.78 7.23
N MET A 161 17.16 -4.12 6.93
CA MET A 161 18.05 -3.25 6.14
C MET A 161 17.55 -3.04 4.72
N ALA A 162 17.09 -4.09 4.04
CA ALA A 162 16.50 -3.98 2.70
C ALA A 162 15.24 -3.11 2.72
N LEU A 163 14.34 -3.32 3.69
CA LEU A 163 13.16 -2.48 3.87
C LEU A 163 13.52 -1.01 4.15
N ALA A 164 14.52 -0.75 4.97
CA ALA A 164 14.98 0.62 5.25
C ALA A 164 15.48 1.33 3.97
N VAL A 165 16.19 0.63 3.09
CA VAL A 165 16.60 1.16 1.78
C VAL A 165 15.37 1.48 0.93
N LEU A 166 14.42 0.53 0.80
CA LEU A 166 13.21 0.70 0.00
C LEU A 166 12.37 1.89 0.49
N MET A 167 12.13 1.99 1.79
CA MET A 167 11.38 3.09 2.40
C MET A 167 12.12 4.42 2.26
N GLY A 168 13.43 4.46 2.50
CA GLY A 168 14.23 5.67 2.36
C GLY A 168 14.20 6.21 0.95
N MET A 169 14.35 5.35 -0.05
CA MET A 169 14.24 5.71 -1.46
C MET A 169 12.83 6.22 -1.81
N GLY A 170 11.78 5.54 -1.30
CA GLY A 170 10.40 5.97 -1.48
C GLY A 170 10.10 7.36 -0.91
N ILE A 171 10.64 7.68 0.27
CA ILE A 171 10.52 9.00 0.90
C ILE A 171 11.25 10.06 0.06
N MET A 172 12.49 9.79 -0.34
CA MET A 172 13.31 10.73 -1.12
C MET A 172 12.62 11.08 -2.44
N HIS A 173 12.12 10.07 -3.15
CA HIS A 173 11.48 10.27 -4.44
C HIS A 173 10.08 10.90 -4.32
N ASN A 174 9.19 10.31 -3.50
CA ASN A 174 7.78 10.70 -3.50
C ASN A 174 7.48 11.94 -2.64
N MET A 175 8.24 12.17 -1.56
CA MET A 175 7.95 13.26 -0.63
C MET A 175 8.86 14.46 -0.80
N LEU A 176 10.14 14.23 -1.07
CA LEU A 176 11.10 15.30 -1.20
C LEU A 176 11.31 15.74 -2.66
N SER A 177 10.68 15.03 -3.62
CA SER A 177 10.82 15.27 -5.05
C SER A 177 12.30 15.38 -5.47
N ILE A 178 13.14 14.55 -4.89
CA ILE A 178 14.56 14.49 -5.21
C ILE A 178 14.73 13.49 -6.36
N ASP A 179 14.47 13.96 -7.57
CA ASP A 179 14.58 13.19 -8.81
C ASP A 179 16.03 13.26 -9.32
N THR A 180 16.89 12.43 -8.75
CA THR A 180 18.31 12.35 -9.18
C THR A 180 18.53 11.36 -10.32
N TYR A 181 17.47 10.72 -10.83
CA TYR A 181 17.54 9.59 -11.77
C TYR A 181 16.56 9.68 -12.96
N GLU A 182 15.91 10.83 -13.16
CA GLU A 182 15.07 11.03 -14.35
C GLU A 182 15.84 11.78 -15.43
N CYS A 183 16.60 11.10 -16.27
CA CYS A 183 17.25 11.80 -17.37
C CYS A 183 17.32 11.04 -18.69
N SER A 184 17.56 9.74 -18.68
CA SER A 184 17.63 8.91 -19.90
C SER A 184 17.50 7.44 -19.59
N ALA A 185 17.10 6.63 -20.58
CA ALA A 185 17.01 5.17 -20.42
C ALA A 185 18.35 4.52 -19.99
N GLU A 186 19.50 5.12 -20.35
CA GLU A 186 20.80 4.62 -19.91
C GLU A 186 21.09 4.93 -18.45
N GLU A 187 20.61 6.06 -17.95
CA GLU A 187 20.73 6.47 -16.53
C GLU A 187 19.82 5.64 -15.67
N ASP A 188 18.59 5.36 -16.13
CA ASP A 188 17.66 4.48 -15.46
C ASP A 188 18.23 3.05 -15.34
N ALA A 189 18.83 2.50 -16.39
CA ALA A 189 19.47 1.20 -16.34
C ALA A 189 20.67 1.17 -15.38
N ARG A 190 21.46 2.24 -15.31
CA ARG A 190 22.57 2.38 -14.34
C ARG A 190 22.06 2.50 -12.91
N PHE A 191 21.00 3.25 -12.72
CA PHE A 191 20.35 3.39 -11.42
C PHE A 191 19.78 2.05 -10.94
N ALA A 192 19.00 1.34 -11.78
CA ALA A 192 18.48 0.02 -11.51
C ALA A 192 19.60 -0.94 -11.06
N LYS A 193 20.69 -1.01 -11.81
CA LYS A 193 21.84 -1.85 -11.48
C LYS A 193 22.49 -1.48 -10.14
N ARG A 194 22.57 -0.19 -9.80
CA ARG A 194 23.10 0.25 -8.49
C ARG A 194 22.17 -0.15 -7.37
N LEU A 195 20.86 0.04 -7.56
CA LEU A 195 19.85 -0.26 -6.56
C LEU A 195 19.81 -1.77 -6.25
N THR A 196 19.81 -2.62 -7.30
CA THR A 196 19.94 -4.08 -7.15
C THR A 196 21.18 -4.46 -6.34
N ARG A 197 22.33 -3.83 -6.59
CA ARG A 197 23.56 -4.10 -5.82
C ARG A 197 23.45 -3.69 -4.35
N ILE A 198 22.74 -2.60 -4.04
CA ILE A 198 22.50 -2.19 -2.66
C ILE A 198 21.62 -3.20 -1.95
N PHE A 199 20.54 -3.65 -2.60
CA PHE A 199 19.68 -4.69 -2.04
C PHE A 199 20.42 -6.02 -1.91
N ALA A 200 21.22 -6.45 -2.89
CA ALA A 200 22.02 -7.64 -2.78
C ALA A 200 22.95 -7.56 -1.56
N ALA A 201 23.68 -6.46 -1.40
CA ALA A 201 24.56 -6.27 -0.25
C ALA A 201 23.81 -6.25 1.11
N ALA A 202 22.57 -5.74 1.14
CA ALA A 202 21.75 -5.77 2.35
C ALA A 202 21.22 -7.18 2.67
N LEU A 203 20.98 -8.00 1.64
CA LEU A 203 20.37 -9.33 1.74
C LEU A 203 21.40 -10.47 1.84
N GLU A 204 22.65 -10.25 1.45
CA GLU A 204 23.74 -11.25 1.55
C GLU A 204 24.15 -11.49 3.00
N PRO A 205 24.42 -12.77 3.40
CA PRO A 205 25.03 -13.04 4.70
C PRO A 205 26.45 -12.46 4.74
N MET A 206 26.85 -11.94 5.89
CA MET A 206 28.25 -11.56 6.11
C MET A 206 29.06 -12.82 6.40
N ASP A 207 30.15 -13.01 5.65
CA ASP A 207 31.16 -14.02 5.98
C ASP A 207 31.90 -13.57 7.25
N ASP A 208 31.95 -14.44 8.26
CA ASP A 208 32.72 -14.23 9.49
C ASP A 208 34.23 -14.25 9.25
#